data_861a41eb99ee5a251c87002380adee2b
#
_entry.id   861a41eb99ee5a251c87002380adee2b
#
_cell.length_a   1.000
_cell.length_b   1.000
_cell.length_c   1.000
_cell.angle_alpha   90.00
_cell.angle_beta   90.00
_cell.angle_gamma   90.00
#
_symmetry.space_group_name_H-M   'P 1'
#
loop_
_entity.id
_entity.type
_entity.pdbx_description
1 polymer ?
#
loop_
_entity_poly.entity_id
_entity_poly.type
_entity_poly.pdbx_seq_one_letter_code
_entity_poly.pdbx_strand_id
1 'polypeptide(L)'
;FWQSLTNSLIYAVCVVPLMVLLPLLLALLVKSHVPGIGFFRALYYLPAISSLVVISLAWRYLLDQRGPINNMLASWGLDPVPFLSNQWLILFCAMIITLWQGLPYYMILYLSALANVDKSLYEAAELDGAGPIRRFMTVTVPGVKVMMFLVATLTTIGCLKIFTEVYLLGGSASPTKTLTMYIRDRIVDPTFGSLGQGDAASVC
;
A
#
# COMPACT_ATOMS: atom_id res chain seq x y z
N PHE A 1 2.54 -14.92 18.49
CA PHE A 1 3.21 -13.60 18.52
C PHE A 1 4.28 -13.48 17.42
N TRP A 2 5.35 -14.31 17.45
CA TRP A 2 6.46 -14.20 16.51
C TRP A 2 6.03 -14.26 15.04
N GLN A 3 5.10 -15.14 14.69
CA GLN A 3 4.57 -15.23 13.33
C GLN A 3 3.82 -13.95 12.93
N SER A 4 3.02 -13.38 13.83
CA SER A 4 2.28 -12.14 13.57
C SER A 4 3.20 -10.95 13.42
N LEU A 5 4.27 -10.88 14.23
CA LEU A 5 5.30 -9.86 14.09
C LEU A 5 6.05 -9.99 12.77
N THR A 6 6.46 -11.20 12.39
CA THR A 6 7.14 -11.45 11.12
C THR A 6 6.25 -11.08 9.92
N ASN A 7 4.96 -11.44 9.95
CA ASN A 7 4.02 -11.07 8.89
C ASN A 7 3.89 -9.55 8.74
N SER A 8 3.77 -8.82 9.87
CA SER A 8 3.70 -7.35 9.84
C SER A 8 5.00 -6.70 9.38
N LEU A 9 6.16 -7.24 9.75
CA LEU A 9 7.45 -6.74 9.29
C LEU A 9 7.67 -6.99 7.79
N ILE A 10 7.37 -8.19 7.30
CA ILE A 10 7.45 -8.51 5.86
C ILE A 10 6.53 -7.56 5.09
N TYR A 11 5.31 -7.34 5.59
CA TYR A 11 4.37 -6.43 4.98
C TYR A 11 4.94 -5.00 4.90
N ALA A 12 5.48 -4.48 5.98
CA ALA A 12 6.08 -3.14 6.02
C ALA A 12 7.30 -3.03 5.09
N VAL A 13 8.21 -4.00 5.13
CA VAL A 13 9.43 -3.99 4.30
C VAL A 13 9.10 -4.04 2.81
N CYS A 14 8.03 -4.73 2.41
CA CYS A 14 7.60 -4.77 1.01
C CYS A 14 6.82 -3.52 0.59
N VAL A 15 5.87 -3.06 1.41
CA VAL A 15 4.95 -1.98 1.02
C VAL A 15 5.61 -0.61 1.13
N VAL A 16 6.40 -0.33 2.17
CA VAL A 16 6.97 1.01 2.40
C VAL A 16 7.85 1.48 1.24
N PRO A 17 8.83 0.72 0.74
CA PRO A 17 9.65 1.17 -0.40
C PRO A 17 8.81 1.43 -1.65
N LEU A 18 7.85 0.57 -1.94
CA LEU A 18 6.96 0.73 -3.08
C LEU A 18 6.08 1.98 -2.94
N MET A 19 5.56 2.24 -1.73
CA MET A 19 4.71 3.40 -1.46
C MET A 19 5.50 4.72 -1.44
N VAL A 20 6.81 4.67 -1.20
CA VAL A 20 7.67 5.86 -1.35
C VAL A 20 8.01 6.14 -2.82
N LEU A 21 8.28 5.09 -3.60
CA LEU A 21 8.79 5.24 -4.97
C LEU A 21 7.68 5.36 -6.02
N LEU A 22 6.65 4.49 -5.98
CA LEU A 22 5.62 4.46 -7.02
C LEU A 22 4.81 5.74 -7.11
N PRO A 23 4.32 6.36 -6.00
CA PRO A 23 3.60 7.62 -6.09
C PRO A 23 4.47 8.77 -6.59
N LEU A 24 5.78 8.78 -6.26
CA LEU A 24 6.73 9.76 -6.78
C LEU A 24 6.88 9.64 -8.30
N LEU A 25 7.06 8.42 -8.81
CA LEU A 25 7.13 8.17 -10.25
C LEU A 25 5.84 8.56 -10.97
N LEU A 26 4.68 8.21 -10.38
CA LEU A 26 3.38 8.62 -10.91
C LEU A 26 3.20 10.14 -10.90
N ALA A 27 3.64 10.83 -9.83
CA ALA A 27 3.59 12.28 -9.76
C ALA A 27 4.43 12.95 -10.86
N LEU A 28 5.59 12.39 -11.19
CA LEU A 28 6.43 12.88 -12.29
C LEU A 28 5.75 12.68 -13.66
N LEU A 29 5.13 11.52 -13.88
CA LEU A 29 4.39 11.24 -15.12
C LEU A 29 3.19 12.18 -15.29
N VAL A 30 2.47 12.46 -14.20
CA VAL A 30 1.25 13.28 -14.20
C VAL A 30 1.55 14.79 -14.13
N LYS A 31 2.79 15.18 -13.82
CA LYS A 31 3.23 16.60 -13.82
C LYS A 31 3.16 17.24 -15.21
N SER A 32 3.30 16.45 -16.29
CA SER A 32 3.19 16.94 -17.66
C SER A 32 1.75 17.37 -17.98
N HIS A 33 1.60 18.47 -18.74
CA HIS A 33 0.31 18.98 -19.18
C HIS A 33 -0.25 18.13 -20.32
N VAL A 34 -0.94 17.05 -19.96
CA VAL A 34 -1.68 16.23 -20.94
C VAL A 34 -3.16 16.62 -20.89
N PRO A 35 -3.80 16.91 -22.05
CA PRO A 35 -5.23 17.21 -22.10
C PRO A 35 -6.04 16.02 -21.52
N GLY A 36 -7.04 16.32 -20.69
CA GLY A 36 -7.86 15.30 -20.03
C GLY A 36 -7.31 14.73 -18.72
N ILE A 37 -6.10 15.14 -18.28
CA ILE A 37 -5.45 14.63 -17.06
C ILE A 37 -6.31 14.83 -15.79
N GLY A 38 -7.17 15.87 -15.77
CA GLY A 38 -8.10 16.12 -14.65
C GLY A 38 -9.12 14.99 -14.46
N PHE A 39 -9.66 14.46 -15.55
CA PHE A 39 -10.58 13.32 -15.50
C PHE A 39 -9.89 12.05 -15.02
N PHE A 40 -8.70 11.76 -15.54
CA PHE A 40 -7.89 10.62 -15.08
C PHE A 40 -7.51 10.73 -13.60
N ARG A 41 -7.15 11.93 -13.12
CA ARG A 41 -6.90 12.18 -11.70
C ARG A 41 -8.14 11.91 -10.85
N ALA A 42 -9.32 12.39 -11.26
CA ALA A 42 -10.57 12.14 -10.55
C ALA A 42 -10.89 10.63 -10.46
N LEU A 43 -10.78 9.91 -11.59
CA LEU A 43 -11.01 8.46 -11.64
C LEU A 43 -10.01 7.69 -10.77
N TYR A 44 -8.74 8.06 -10.86
CA TYR A 44 -7.66 7.44 -10.10
C TYR A 44 -7.80 7.69 -8.58
N TYR A 45 -8.51 8.76 -8.18
CA TYR A 45 -8.75 9.12 -6.79
C TYR A 45 -9.89 8.35 -6.12
N LEU A 46 -10.77 7.70 -6.91
CA LEU A 46 -11.90 6.95 -6.38
C LEU A 46 -11.52 5.91 -5.30
N PRO A 47 -10.46 5.12 -5.47
CA PRO A 47 -10.03 4.18 -4.43
C PRO A 47 -9.68 4.85 -3.10
N ALA A 48 -9.02 6.00 -3.13
CA ALA A 48 -8.55 6.70 -1.94
C ALA A 48 -9.69 7.27 -1.07
N ILE A 49 -10.83 7.62 -1.68
CA ILE A 49 -12.01 8.15 -0.98
C ILE A 49 -13.01 7.08 -0.59
N SER A 50 -12.85 5.87 -1.10
CA SER A 50 -13.77 4.76 -0.84
C SER A 50 -13.48 4.11 0.51
N SER A 51 -14.53 3.57 1.14
CA SER A 51 -14.36 2.84 2.40
C SER A 51 -13.46 1.62 2.22
N LEU A 52 -12.44 1.50 3.06
CA LEU A 52 -11.52 0.37 3.06
C LEU A 52 -12.23 -0.99 3.24
N VAL A 53 -13.29 -1.01 4.05
CA VAL A 53 -14.10 -2.21 4.26
C VAL A 53 -14.80 -2.64 2.97
N VAL A 54 -15.44 -1.68 2.27
CA VAL A 54 -16.13 -1.95 1.01
C VAL A 54 -15.15 -2.43 -0.06
N ILE A 55 -13.99 -1.78 -0.17
CA ILE A 55 -12.93 -2.18 -1.08
C ILE A 55 -12.46 -3.60 -0.77
N SER A 56 -12.16 -3.91 0.50
CA SER A 56 -11.67 -5.23 0.88
C SER A 56 -12.69 -6.33 0.61
N LEU A 57 -13.98 -6.07 0.82
CA LEU A 57 -15.06 -7.01 0.49
C LEU A 57 -15.22 -7.20 -1.03
N ALA A 58 -15.11 -6.12 -1.81
CA ALA A 58 -15.13 -6.21 -3.27
C ALA A 58 -13.94 -7.05 -3.80
N TRP A 59 -12.73 -6.79 -3.29
CA TRP A 59 -11.55 -7.58 -3.65
C TRP A 59 -11.66 -9.04 -3.21
N ARG A 60 -12.23 -9.31 -2.02
CA ARG A 60 -12.51 -10.68 -1.58
C ARG A 60 -13.41 -11.42 -2.57
N TYR A 61 -14.48 -10.77 -3.04
CA TYR A 61 -15.35 -11.33 -4.07
C TYR A 61 -14.61 -11.59 -5.40
N LEU A 62 -13.77 -10.64 -5.83
CA LEU A 62 -12.98 -10.77 -7.06
C LEU A 62 -11.96 -11.91 -6.98
N LEU A 63 -11.33 -12.10 -5.82
CA LEU A 63 -10.28 -13.09 -5.56
C LEU A 63 -10.82 -14.47 -5.12
N ASP A 64 -12.15 -14.62 -4.97
CA ASP A 64 -12.76 -15.89 -4.62
C ASP A 64 -12.43 -16.99 -5.65
N GLN A 65 -12.46 -18.25 -5.22
CA GLN A 65 -12.17 -19.39 -6.12
C GLN A 65 -13.11 -19.44 -7.33
N ARG A 66 -14.37 -19.03 -7.15
CA ARG A 66 -15.38 -18.90 -8.20
C ARG A 66 -15.60 -17.44 -8.63
N GLY A 67 -14.68 -16.57 -8.25
CA GLY A 67 -14.76 -15.13 -8.54
C GLY A 67 -14.37 -14.79 -9.99
N PRO A 68 -14.63 -13.55 -10.39
CA PRO A 68 -14.39 -13.08 -11.77
C PRO A 68 -12.94 -13.27 -12.22
N ILE A 69 -11.95 -13.10 -11.34
CA ILE A 69 -10.53 -13.25 -11.69
C ILE A 69 -10.22 -14.71 -12.05
N ASN A 70 -10.64 -15.67 -11.24
CA ASN A 70 -10.43 -17.08 -11.54
C ASN A 70 -11.23 -17.55 -12.77
N ASN A 71 -12.44 -17.04 -12.98
CA ASN A 71 -13.20 -17.31 -14.20
C ASN A 71 -12.48 -16.79 -15.46
N MET A 72 -11.84 -15.62 -15.36
CA MET A 72 -11.03 -15.07 -16.45
C MET A 72 -9.77 -15.93 -16.71
N LEU A 73 -9.08 -16.38 -15.65
CA LEU A 73 -7.94 -17.30 -15.77
C LEU A 73 -8.37 -18.62 -16.44
N ALA A 74 -9.50 -19.19 -16.03
CA ALA A 74 -10.05 -20.41 -16.62
C ALA A 74 -10.39 -20.22 -18.10
N SER A 75 -10.88 -19.04 -18.53
CA SER A 75 -11.14 -18.74 -19.94
C SER A 75 -9.86 -18.69 -20.78
N TRP A 76 -8.72 -18.46 -20.18
CA TRP A 76 -7.39 -18.52 -20.82
C TRP A 76 -6.72 -19.89 -20.70
N GLY A 77 -7.42 -20.91 -20.16
CA GLY A 77 -6.91 -22.27 -19.97
C GLY A 77 -5.95 -22.43 -18.79
N LEU A 78 -5.95 -21.48 -17.85
CA LEU A 78 -5.15 -21.53 -16.63
C LEU A 78 -5.95 -22.11 -15.47
N ASP A 79 -5.29 -22.86 -14.60
CA ASP A 79 -5.92 -23.40 -13.39
C ASP A 79 -6.30 -22.29 -12.41
N PRO A 80 -7.43 -22.45 -11.68
CA PRO A 80 -7.84 -21.51 -10.64
C PRO A 80 -6.79 -21.35 -9.55
N VAL A 81 -6.44 -20.12 -9.22
CA VAL A 81 -5.47 -19.80 -8.18
C VAL A 81 -6.19 -19.62 -6.84
N PRO A 82 -5.80 -20.35 -5.77
CA PRO A 82 -6.43 -20.24 -4.46
C PRO A 82 -5.91 -19.00 -3.68
N PHE A 83 -6.22 -17.80 -4.17
CA PHE A 83 -5.72 -16.53 -3.62
C PHE A 83 -5.98 -16.35 -2.13
N LEU A 84 -7.13 -16.83 -1.63
CA LEU A 84 -7.57 -16.64 -0.25
C LEU A 84 -7.31 -17.86 0.65
N SER A 85 -6.66 -18.91 0.14
CA SER A 85 -6.37 -20.13 0.90
C SER A 85 -4.92 -20.23 1.37
N ASN A 86 -4.01 -19.48 0.74
CA ASN A 86 -2.58 -19.50 1.06
C ASN A 86 -2.17 -18.23 1.81
N GLN A 87 -1.45 -18.39 2.93
CA GLN A 87 -0.95 -17.29 3.76
C GLN A 87 -0.22 -16.21 2.94
N TRP A 88 0.71 -16.62 2.08
CA TRP A 88 1.53 -15.68 1.30
C TRP A 88 0.73 -14.97 0.22
N LEU A 89 -0.24 -15.66 -0.40
CA LEU A 89 -1.11 -15.05 -1.41
C LEU A 89 -2.06 -14.03 -0.77
N ILE A 90 -2.60 -14.31 0.41
CA ILE A 90 -3.44 -13.35 1.15
C ILE A 90 -2.63 -12.08 1.48
N LEU A 91 -1.40 -12.23 2.02
CA LEU A 91 -0.53 -11.08 2.30
C LEU A 91 -0.21 -10.29 1.04
N PHE A 92 0.11 -10.97 -0.05
CA PHE A 92 0.41 -10.35 -1.33
C PHE A 92 -0.81 -9.58 -1.89
N CYS A 93 -1.99 -10.18 -1.86
CA CYS A 93 -3.23 -9.51 -2.26
C CYS A 93 -3.53 -8.28 -1.39
N ALA A 94 -3.35 -8.39 -0.08
CA ALA A 94 -3.51 -7.27 0.83
C ALA A 94 -2.51 -6.13 0.53
N MET A 95 -1.24 -6.45 0.22
CA MET A 95 -0.23 -5.47 -0.21
C MET A 95 -0.66 -4.73 -1.49
N ILE A 96 -1.17 -5.46 -2.49
CA ILE A 96 -1.67 -4.86 -3.74
C ILE A 96 -2.83 -3.91 -3.47
N ILE A 97 -3.79 -4.31 -2.63
CA ILE A 97 -4.94 -3.48 -2.28
C ILE A 97 -4.49 -2.20 -1.59
N THR A 98 -3.60 -2.31 -0.61
CA THR A 98 -3.05 -1.14 0.10
C THR A 98 -2.27 -0.21 -0.82
N LEU A 99 -1.44 -0.75 -1.71
CA LEU A 99 -0.72 0.05 -2.70
C LEU A 99 -1.70 0.77 -3.62
N TRP A 100 -2.64 0.04 -4.22
CA TRP A 100 -3.62 0.61 -5.15
C TRP A 100 -4.47 1.71 -4.50
N GLN A 101 -4.87 1.55 -3.25
CA GLN A 101 -5.66 2.54 -2.52
C GLN A 101 -4.83 3.74 -2.06
N GLY A 102 -3.58 3.53 -1.65
CA GLY A 102 -2.72 4.58 -1.10
C GLY A 102 -2.01 5.43 -2.16
N LEU A 103 -1.71 4.86 -3.34
CA LEU A 103 -0.97 5.53 -4.41
C LEU A 103 -1.53 6.92 -4.77
N PRO A 104 -2.86 7.13 -4.95
CA PRO A 104 -3.41 8.43 -5.30
C PRO A 104 -3.14 9.50 -4.23
N TYR A 105 -3.32 9.14 -2.97
CA TYR A 105 -3.12 10.05 -1.84
C TYR A 105 -1.67 10.55 -1.78
N TYR A 106 -0.70 9.65 -1.80
CA TYR A 106 0.71 10.01 -1.75
C TYR A 106 1.20 10.70 -3.04
N MET A 107 0.62 10.36 -4.19
CA MET A 107 0.91 11.05 -5.46
C MET A 107 0.61 12.55 -5.37
N ILE A 108 -0.52 12.95 -4.77
CA ILE A 108 -0.84 14.38 -4.60
C ILE A 108 0.13 15.08 -3.67
N LEU A 109 0.54 14.43 -2.57
CA LEU A 109 1.55 14.97 -1.68
C LEU A 109 2.87 15.22 -2.43
N TYR A 110 3.30 14.27 -3.28
CA TYR A 110 4.48 14.46 -4.12
C TYR A 110 4.30 15.52 -5.19
N LEU A 111 3.12 15.64 -5.81
CA LEU A 111 2.85 16.74 -6.77
C LEU A 111 3.00 18.10 -6.10
N SER A 112 2.50 18.27 -4.88
CA SER A 112 2.68 19.49 -4.10
C SER A 112 4.16 19.76 -3.78
N ALA A 113 4.90 18.73 -3.36
CA ALA A 113 6.33 18.87 -3.09
C ALA A 113 7.14 19.21 -4.35
N LEU A 114 6.84 18.56 -5.47
CA LEU A 114 7.48 18.80 -6.77
C LEU A 114 7.20 20.21 -7.33
N ALA A 115 6.06 20.81 -6.97
CA ALA A 115 5.73 22.19 -7.37
C ALA A 115 6.63 23.23 -6.68
N ASN A 116 7.20 22.90 -5.51
CA ASN A 116 8.10 23.75 -4.75
C ASN A 116 9.58 23.59 -5.13
N VAL A 117 9.92 22.64 -5.99
CA VAL A 117 11.31 22.49 -6.48
C VAL A 117 11.57 23.53 -7.56
N ASP A 118 12.61 24.33 -7.37
CA ASP A 118 12.98 25.41 -8.30
C ASP A 118 13.28 24.84 -9.69
N LYS A 119 12.67 25.44 -10.71
CA LYS A 119 12.88 25.06 -12.11
C LYS A 119 14.31 25.33 -12.57
N SER A 120 14.96 26.37 -12.04
CA SER A 120 16.34 26.71 -12.35
C SER A 120 17.32 25.56 -12.08
N LEU A 121 17.04 24.73 -11.08
CA LEU A 121 17.85 23.53 -10.78
C LEU A 121 17.78 22.48 -11.90
N TYR A 122 16.60 22.33 -12.52
CA TYR A 122 16.45 21.43 -13.66
C TYR A 122 17.14 21.98 -14.91
N GLU A 123 17.06 23.31 -15.14
CA GLU A 123 17.70 23.99 -16.25
C GLU A 123 19.24 23.94 -16.11
N ALA A 124 19.77 24.20 -14.92
CA ALA A 124 21.20 24.08 -14.63
C ALA A 124 21.70 22.65 -14.88
N ALA A 125 20.99 21.64 -14.37
CA ALA A 125 21.36 20.25 -14.60
C ALA A 125 21.29 19.85 -16.11
N GLU A 126 20.41 20.48 -16.88
CA GLU A 126 20.32 20.28 -18.33
C GLU A 126 21.50 20.90 -19.06
N LEU A 127 21.91 22.10 -18.67
CA LEU A 127 23.12 22.76 -19.20
C LEU A 127 24.41 21.96 -18.89
N ASP A 128 24.45 21.30 -17.72
CA ASP A 128 25.54 20.39 -17.33
C ASP A 128 25.49 19.02 -18.07
N GLY A 129 24.59 18.85 -19.04
CA GLY A 129 24.44 17.63 -19.81
C GLY A 129 23.87 16.44 -19.03
N ALA A 130 23.20 16.69 -17.89
CA ALA A 130 22.60 15.61 -17.11
C ALA A 130 21.39 15.00 -17.83
N GLY A 131 21.45 13.70 -18.12
CA GLY A 131 20.33 12.93 -18.65
C GLY A 131 19.16 12.80 -17.63
N PRO A 132 18.00 12.28 -18.04
CA PRO A 132 16.79 12.26 -17.22
C PRO A 132 16.97 11.51 -15.88
N ILE A 133 17.69 10.38 -15.88
CA ILE A 133 17.95 9.61 -14.64
C ILE A 133 18.87 10.41 -13.71
N ARG A 134 19.90 11.06 -14.24
CA ARG A 134 20.81 11.89 -13.43
C ARG A 134 20.06 13.08 -12.85
N ARG A 135 19.23 13.78 -13.62
CA ARG A 135 18.35 14.86 -13.13
C ARG A 135 17.39 14.38 -12.04
N PHE A 136 16.82 13.21 -12.19
CA PHE A 136 15.98 12.61 -11.15
C PHE A 136 16.75 12.42 -9.83
N MET A 137 17.95 11.83 -9.88
CA MET A 137 18.74 11.53 -8.67
C MET A 137 19.38 12.79 -8.05
N THR A 138 19.78 13.79 -8.85
CA THR A 138 20.51 14.97 -8.36
C THR A 138 19.62 16.17 -8.02
N VAL A 139 18.43 16.27 -8.63
CA VAL A 139 17.52 17.41 -8.41
C VAL A 139 16.22 16.96 -7.76
N THR A 140 15.53 15.96 -8.37
CA THR A 140 14.20 15.56 -7.93
C THR A 140 14.24 14.92 -6.55
N VAL A 141 15.01 13.85 -6.38
CA VAL A 141 15.09 13.11 -5.10
C VAL A 141 15.53 14.00 -3.93
N PRO A 142 16.62 14.79 -4.04
CA PRO A 142 16.98 15.72 -2.97
C PRO A 142 15.93 16.80 -2.71
N GLY A 143 15.27 17.31 -3.77
CA GLY A 143 14.23 18.33 -3.66
C GLY A 143 12.98 17.86 -2.92
N VAL A 144 12.63 16.58 -3.00
CA VAL A 144 11.46 16.01 -2.33
C VAL A 144 11.79 15.09 -1.14
N LYS A 145 13.06 15.05 -0.68
CA LYS A 145 13.53 14.15 0.38
C LYS A 145 12.69 14.22 1.67
N VAL A 146 12.26 15.40 2.06
CA VAL A 146 11.43 15.61 3.26
C VAL A 146 10.07 14.94 3.08
N MET A 147 9.46 15.06 1.88
CA MET A 147 8.21 14.40 1.56
C MET A 147 8.39 12.88 1.51
N MET A 148 9.50 12.38 0.96
CA MET A 148 9.82 10.93 0.95
C MET A 148 9.89 10.38 2.38
N PHE A 149 10.54 11.10 3.28
CA PHE A 149 10.63 10.72 4.69
C PHE A 149 9.25 10.72 5.37
N LEU A 150 8.42 11.74 5.11
CA LEU A 150 7.05 11.81 5.62
C LEU A 150 6.20 10.64 5.12
N VAL A 151 6.23 10.36 3.81
CA VAL A 151 5.52 9.23 3.22
C VAL A 151 6.00 7.90 3.82
N ALA A 152 7.32 7.69 3.94
CA ALA A 152 7.88 6.49 4.56
C ALA A 152 7.39 6.31 6.00
N THR A 153 7.38 7.38 6.80
CA THR A 153 6.93 7.34 8.19
C THR A 153 5.43 7.01 8.28
N LEU A 154 4.59 7.72 7.55
CA LEU A 154 3.14 7.48 7.54
C LEU A 154 2.79 6.07 7.07
N THR A 155 3.45 5.61 6.00
CA THR A 155 3.23 4.26 5.48
C THR A 155 3.69 3.20 6.46
N THR A 156 4.83 3.38 7.13
CA THR A 156 5.33 2.45 8.15
C THR A 156 4.33 2.31 9.29
N ILE A 157 3.80 3.42 9.81
CA ILE A 157 2.77 3.41 10.84
C ILE A 157 1.52 2.67 10.35
N GLY A 158 1.07 2.94 9.11
CA GLY A 158 -0.07 2.25 8.50
C GLY A 158 0.15 0.75 8.37
N CYS A 159 1.32 0.32 7.90
CA CYS A 159 1.67 -1.09 7.72
C CYS A 159 1.74 -1.85 9.05
N LEU A 160 2.27 -1.24 10.11
CA LEU A 160 2.30 -1.86 11.44
C LEU A 160 0.91 -1.99 12.07
N LYS A 161 -0.01 -1.10 11.72
CA LYS A 161 -1.40 -1.11 12.18
C LYS A 161 -2.36 -1.85 11.24
N ILE A 162 -1.85 -2.54 10.22
CA ILE A 162 -2.71 -3.21 9.24
C ILE A 162 -3.58 -4.28 9.90
N PHE A 163 -4.87 -4.19 9.64
CA PHE A 163 -5.88 -5.09 10.17
C PHE A 163 -6.96 -5.42 9.15
N THR A 164 -7.64 -4.40 8.63
CA THR A 164 -8.91 -4.52 7.89
C THR A 164 -8.77 -5.37 6.64
N GLU A 165 -7.77 -5.10 5.81
CA GLU A 165 -7.53 -5.79 4.53
C GLU A 165 -7.23 -7.27 4.78
N VAL A 166 -6.30 -7.55 5.69
CA VAL A 166 -5.89 -8.93 5.98
C VAL A 166 -7.00 -9.72 6.66
N TYR A 167 -7.74 -9.07 7.58
CA TYR A 167 -8.85 -9.70 8.28
C TYR A 167 -10.03 -10.03 7.35
N LEU A 168 -10.39 -9.11 6.46
CA LEU A 168 -11.50 -9.31 5.54
C LEU A 168 -11.17 -10.29 4.41
N LEU A 169 -9.91 -10.38 3.99
CA LEU A 169 -9.47 -11.36 2.99
C LEU A 169 -9.32 -12.77 3.57
N GLY A 170 -8.61 -12.90 4.69
CA GLY A 170 -8.21 -14.18 5.25
C GLY A 170 -9.10 -14.69 6.39
N GLY A 171 -9.88 -13.84 7.03
CA GLY A 171 -10.65 -14.16 8.22
C GLY A 171 -9.81 -14.34 9.50
N SER A 172 -10.49 -14.50 10.64
CA SER A 172 -9.85 -14.62 11.97
C SER A 172 -9.06 -15.93 12.18
N ALA A 173 -9.41 -17.00 11.47
CA ALA A 173 -8.76 -18.29 11.57
C ALA A 173 -7.54 -18.45 10.64
N SER A 174 -7.22 -17.42 9.83
CA SER A 174 -6.12 -17.47 8.87
C SER A 174 -4.76 -17.52 9.55
N PRO A 175 -3.79 -18.28 9.02
CA PRO A 175 -2.39 -18.23 9.46
C PRO A 175 -1.73 -16.89 9.15
N THR A 176 -2.40 -16.01 8.43
CA THR A 176 -1.95 -14.68 7.99
C THR A 176 -2.11 -13.60 9.07
N LYS A 177 -2.18 -13.98 10.35
CA LYS A 177 -2.38 -13.01 11.44
C LYS A 177 -1.27 -11.95 11.45
N THR A 178 -1.69 -10.69 11.44
CA THR A 178 -0.83 -9.53 11.70
C THR A 178 -0.75 -9.22 13.20
N LEU A 179 0.14 -8.31 13.59
CA LEU A 179 0.30 -7.92 14.97
C LEU A 179 -1.01 -7.37 15.56
N THR A 180 -1.72 -6.53 14.82
CA THR A 180 -3.02 -5.95 15.24
C THR A 180 -4.11 -7.00 15.37
N MET A 181 -4.12 -8.02 14.47
CA MET A 181 -5.05 -9.16 14.61
C MET A 181 -4.74 -9.98 15.86
N TYR A 182 -3.46 -10.20 16.16
CA TYR A 182 -3.05 -10.91 17.37
C TYR A 182 -3.51 -10.18 18.64
N ILE A 183 -3.31 -8.86 18.71
CA ILE A 183 -3.77 -8.02 19.82
C ILE A 183 -5.29 -8.13 19.99
N ARG A 184 -6.04 -7.97 18.89
CA ARG A 184 -7.50 -8.09 18.91
C ARG A 184 -7.97 -9.45 19.42
N ASP A 185 -7.39 -10.54 18.93
CA ASP A 185 -7.78 -11.88 19.35
C ASP A 185 -7.55 -12.09 20.86
N ARG A 186 -6.45 -11.53 21.40
CA ARG A 186 -6.18 -11.57 22.84
C ARG A 186 -7.16 -10.76 23.68
N ILE A 187 -7.66 -9.65 23.15
CA ILE A 187 -8.66 -8.81 23.84
C ILE A 187 -10.04 -9.46 23.80
N VAL A 188 -10.42 -10.08 22.68
CA VAL A 188 -11.78 -10.60 22.46
C VAL A 188 -11.94 -12.04 22.98
N ASP A 189 -10.87 -12.80 23.12
CA ASP A 189 -10.93 -14.19 23.57
C ASP A 189 -11.26 -14.28 25.07
N PRO A 190 -12.42 -14.81 25.45
CA PRO A 190 -12.86 -14.89 26.85
C PRO A 190 -12.00 -15.87 27.69
N THR A 191 -11.20 -16.74 27.04
CA THR A 191 -10.35 -17.70 27.74
C THR A 191 -9.14 -17.06 28.40
N PHE A 192 -8.72 -15.88 27.93
CA PHE A 192 -7.58 -15.15 28.49
C PHE A 192 -7.97 -14.15 29.59
N GLY A 193 -9.24 -13.76 29.71
CA GLY A 193 -9.72 -12.85 30.76
C GLY A 193 -8.87 -11.58 30.90
N SER A 194 -8.60 -11.18 32.17
CA SER A 194 -7.77 -10.00 32.47
C SER A 194 -6.29 -10.16 32.08
N LEU A 195 -5.76 -11.38 32.05
CA LEU A 195 -4.38 -11.67 31.64
C LEU A 195 -4.19 -11.42 30.14
N GLY A 196 -5.18 -11.82 29.31
CA GLY A 196 -5.13 -11.56 27.86
C GLY A 196 -5.16 -10.07 27.51
N GLN A 197 -5.88 -9.26 28.27
CA GLN A 197 -5.89 -7.81 28.14
C GLN A 197 -4.55 -7.18 28.51
N GLY A 198 -3.91 -7.67 29.58
CA GLY A 198 -2.57 -7.23 29.98
C GLY A 198 -1.53 -7.54 28.91
N ASP A 199 -1.55 -8.75 28.35
CA ASP A 199 -0.65 -9.16 27.26
C ASP A 199 -0.86 -8.32 26.00
N ALA A 200 -2.11 -8.02 25.64
CA ALA A 200 -2.42 -7.17 24.50
C ALA A 200 -1.90 -5.73 24.71
N ALA A 201 -2.10 -5.18 25.90
CA ALA A 201 -1.62 -3.84 26.25
C ALA A 201 -0.10 -3.72 26.24
N SER A 202 0.63 -4.79 26.60
CA SER A 202 2.09 -4.79 26.61
C SER A 202 2.71 -4.77 25.20
N VAL A 203 1.93 -5.00 24.15
CA VAL A 203 2.36 -5.02 22.74
C VAL A 203 2.05 -3.70 22.02
N CYS A 204 1.17 -2.86 22.58
CA CYS A 204 0.84 -1.52 22.08
C CYS A 204 1.82 -0.46 22.57
#